data_5f06c240f914c70eaf29cd2556bfd1b3
#
_entry.id   5f06c240f914c70eaf29cd2556bfd1b3
#
_cell.length_a   1.000
_cell.length_b   1.000
_cell.length_c   1.000
_cell.angle_alpha   90.00
_cell.angle_beta   90.00
_cell.angle_gamma   90.00
#
_symmetry.space_group_name_H-M   'P 1'
#
loop_
_entity.id
_entity.type
_entity.pdbx_description
1 polymer ?
#
loop_
_entity_poly.entity_id
_entity_poly.type
_entity_poly.pdbx_seq_one_letter_code
_entity_poly.pdbx_strand_id
1 'polypeptide(L)'
;MDSSNTDIETSWFAQPGNYDDVILSTRVRLIRNLADFPFPSRMSQDDVERIKSLAYDAFSGDENYKFIDMADLTAPGVQILKDKNILKDQKCSAVVLNYVDESTSCLVNEADHIKLSTFVSGLDCEKAMSKAYKLDEFLQQKLQFAASIDFGYLTSHIKDCGSGMKISLRIFIPSIVLSGNLEAIVSIVQEKKLTIKPVFKTEAIADFSNCIFDIAASNSSDGNEFDQMAVIQSVGMLILKTERKIREEFADNNPTVVLNFFKQNYAKALYSLLLSYEEGVSIVSAVKWGLQLRLITGVTDSELNALFFRLKDGHLKYLCDNFSFTFEEDIKSSQNLQIKRLRTIVIQQAFEGIVNEKPVS
;
A
#
# COMPACT_ATOMS: atom_id res chain seq x y z
N MET A 1 -15.85 4.00 -21.46
CA MET A 1 -14.67 4.26 -20.60
C MET A 1 -15.01 4.84 -19.23
N ASP A 2 -16.26 5.18 -18.91
CA ASP A 2 -16.56 6.04 -17.74
C ASP A 2 -16.81 5.35 -16.39
N SER A 3 -17.18 4.07 -16.32
CA SER A 3 -17.55 3.47 -15.02
C SER A 3 -16.39 2.86 -14.24
N SER A 4 -15.30 2.44 -14.88
CA SER A 4 -14.12 1.87 -14.19
C SER A 4 -13.12 2.92 -13.70
N ASN A 5 -13.16 4.13 -14.23
CA ASN A 5 -12.31 5.24 -13.76
C ASN A 5 -12.88 5.89 -12.49
N THR A 6 -14.21 5.96 -12.36
CA THR A 6 -14.87 6.55 -11.19
C THR A 6 -14.58 5.83 -9.88
N ASP A 7 -14.48 4.50 -9.88
CA ASP A 7 -14.22 3.73 -8.66
C ASP A 7 -12.79 3.90 -8.12
N ILE A 8 -11.82 4.17 -9.01
CA ILE A 8 -10.42 4.38 -8.61
C ILE A 8 -10.19 5.81 -8.10
N GLU A 9 -10.87 6.79 -8.67
CA GLU A 9 -10.74 8.20 -8.25
C GLU A 9 -11.21 8.43 -6.80
N THR A 10 -12.14 7.62 -6.31
CA THR A 10 -12.61 7.68 -4.91
C THR A 10 -11.73 6.91 -3.94
N SER A 11 -10.89 5.99 -4.43
CA SER A 11 -10.03 5.16 -3.59
C SER A 11 -9.02 6.00 -2.79
N TRP A 12 -8.74 5.59 -1.55
CA TRP A 12 -7.84 6.31 -0.64
C TRP A 12 -6.47 6.61 -1.25
N PHE A 13 -5.94 5.72 -2.08
CA PHE A 13 -4.61 5.85 -2.68
C PHE A 13 -4.55 6.84 -3.85
N ALA A 14 -5.70 7.25 -4.38
CA ALA A 14 -5.81 8.29 -5.39
C ALA A 14 -6.06 9.69 -4.79
N GLN A 15 -6.29 9.75 -3.47
CA GLN A 15 -6.51 11.02 -2.77
C GLN A 15 -5.18 11.67 -2.41
N PRO A 16 -5.08 13.03 -2.48
CA PRO A 16 -3.91 13.74 -2.00
C PRO A 16 -3.70 13.51 -0.51
N GLY A 17 -2.45 13.37 -0.09
CA GLY A 17 -2.05 13.16 1.29
C GLY A 17 -0.98 14.14 1.76
N ASN A 18 -0.85 14.30 3.09
CA ASN A 18 0.21 15.12 3.65
C ASN A 18 1.58 14.50 3.35
N TYR A 19 2.47 15.26 2.73
CA TYR A 19 3.85 14.83 2.43
C TYR A 19 3.92 13.58 1.52
N ASP A 20 2.97 13.41 0.62
CA ASP A 20 2.84 12.28 -0.29
C ASP A 20 3.92 12.25 -1.39
N ASP A 21 4.75 13.28 -1.45
CA ASP A 21 6.01 13.29 -2.21
C ASP A 21 7.05 12.29 -1.65
N VAL A 22 7.00 11.98 -0.34
CA VAL A 22 7.92 11.06 0.34
C VAL A 22 7.17 9.97 1.10
N ILE A 23 6.07 10.29 1.77
CA ILE A 23 5.28 9.32 2.53
C ILE A 23 4.04 8.95 1.69
N LEU A 24 4.06 7.78 1.07
CA LEU A 24 2.99 7.35 0.17
C LEU A 24 1.70 7.01 0.92
N SER A 25 1.82 6.41 2.11
CA SER A 25 0.66 6.06 2.93
C SER A 25 0.99 5.79 4.39
N THR A 26 0.00 6.02 5.24
CA THR A 26 -0.06 5.57 6.63
C THR A 26 -1.06 4.42 6.75
N ARG A 27 -0.68 3.35 7.46
CA ARG A 27 -1.54 2.20 7.73
C ARG A 27 -1.57 1.89 9.21
N VAL A 28 -2.78 1.70 9.77
CA VAL A 28 -3.00 1.12 11.11
C VAL A 28 -3.67 -0.24 10.97
N ARG A 29 -3.22 -1.21 11.76
CA ARG A 29 -3.83 -2.53 11.88
C ARG A 29 -4.18 -2.79 13.33
N LEU A 30 -5.38 -3.31 13.57
CA LEU A 30 -5.80 -3.81 14.87
C LEU A 30 -6.06 -5.31 14.76
N ILE A 31 -5.56 -6.07 15.73
CA ILE A 31 -5.65 -7.52 15.80
C ILE A 31 -6.53 -7.85 16.99
N ARG A 32 -7.57 -8.66 16.77
CA ARG A 32 -8.56 -9.06 17.78
C ARG A 32 -8.88 -10.54 17.65
N ASN A 33 -9.04 -11.21 18.80
CA ASN A 33 -9.61 -12.53 18.87
C ASN A 33 -10.91 -12.50 19.71
N LEU A 34 -11.83 -13.39 19.42
CA LEU A 34 -13.09 -13.52 20.16
C LEU A 34 -12.87 -14.33 21.44
N ALA A 35 -13.48 -13.88 22.55
CA ALA A 35 -13.25 -14.46 23.88
C ALA A 35 -13.67 -15.93 24.00
N ASP A 36 -14.77 -16.30 23.33
CA ASP A 36 -15.41 -17.61 23.48
C ASP A 36 -14.93 -18.66 22.46
N PHE A 37 -13.86 -18.36 21.70
CA PHE A 37 -13.34 -19.23 20.67
C PHE A 37 -11.86 -19.56 20.87
N PRO A 38 -11.42 -20.78 20.50
CA PRO A 38 -9.99 -21.10 20.45
C PRO A 38 -9.32 -20.26 19.34
N PHE A 39 -8.02 -19.98 19.50
CA PHE A 39 -7.25 -19.29 18.46
C PHE A 39 -7.29 -20.03 17.12
N PRO A 40 -7.16 -19.34 15.98
CA PRO A 40 -7.33 -19.91 14.62
C PRO A 40 -6.58 -21.21 14.37
N SER A 41 -5.39 -21.39 14.95
CA SER A 41 -4.59 -22.63 14.82
C SER A 41 -5.21 -23.86 15.48
N ARG A 42 -6.24 -23.70 16.33
CA ARG A 42 -6.91 -24.76 17.10
C ARG A 42 -8.41 -24.82 16.86
N MET A 43 -8.94 -24.00 15.95
CA MET A 43 -10.36 -23.98 15.64
C MET A 43 -10.81 -25.24 14.92
N SER A 44 -12.02 -25.70 15.26
CA SER A 44 -12.77 -26.64 14.44
C SER A 44 -13.37 -25.93 13.21
N GLN A 45 -13.84 -26.68 12.22
CA GLN A 45 -14.54 -26.10 11.07
C GLN A 45 -15.82 -25.38 11.48
N ASP A 46 -16.52 -25.88 12.52
CA ASP A 46 -17.71 -25.24 13.07
C ASP A 46 -17.39 -23.89 13.71
N ASP A 47 -16.25 -23.76 14.41
CA ASP A 47 -15.79 -22.47 14.95
C ASP A 47 -15.50 -21.47 13.84
N VAL A 48 -14.85 -21.92 12.75
CA VAL A 48 -14.55 -21.08 11.58
C VAL A 48 -15.83 -20.51 10.99
N GLU A 49 -16.86 -21.33 10.76
CA GLU A 49 -18.14 -20.90 10.19
C GLU A 49 -18.92 -20.00 11.17
N ARG A 50 -18.89 -20.30 12.47
CA ARG A 50 -19.55 -19.45 13.49
C ARG A 50 -18.91 -18.06 13.55
N ILE A 51 -17.58 -17.97 13.58
CA ILE A 51 -16.89 -16.68 13.58
C ILE A 51 -17.16 -15.90 12.28
N LYS A 52 -17.18 -16.59 11.15
CA LYS A 52 -17.54 -15.99 9.86
C LYS A 52 -18.95 -15.40 9.89
N SER A 53 -19.92 -16.13 10.43
CA SER A 53 -21.30 -15.64 10.59
C SER A 53 -21.40 -14.46 11.54
N LEU A 54 -20.72 -14.50 12.70
CA LEU A 54 -20.67 -13.38 13.65
C LEU A 54 -20.07 -12.11 13.01
N ALA A 55 -19.00 -12.27 12.23
CA ALA A 55 -18.40 -11.17 11.50
C ALA A 55 -19.37 -10.60 10.43
N TYR A 56 -20.06 -11.48 9.68
CA TYR A 56 -21.08 -11.06 8.73
C TYR A 56 -22.18 -10.24 9.42
N ASP A 57 -22.75 -10.75 10.50
CA ASP A 57 -23.80 -10.08 11.27
C ASP A 57 -23.32 -8.73 11.84
N ALA A 58 -22.05 -8.67 12.26
CA ALA A 58 -21.47 -7.45 12.78
C ALA A 58 -21.40 -6.33 11.72
N PHE A 59 -21.07 -6.65 10.48
CA PHE A 59 -20.97 -5.68 9.39
C PHE A 59 -22.27 -5.46 8.61
N SER A 60 -23.26 -6.35 8.70
CA SER A 60 -24.51 -6.29 7.91
C SER A 60 -25.35 -5.02 8.13
N GLY A 61 -25.10 -4.29 9.22
CA GLY A 61 -25.80 -3.05 9.54
C GLY A 61 -25.20 -1.79 8.90
N ASP A 62 -24.10 -1.89 8.19
CA ASP A 62 -23.44 -0.75 7.53
C ASP A 62 -23.28 -1.04 6.03
N GLU A 63 -24.07 -0.34 5.21
CA GLU A 63 -24.08 -0.51 3.75
C GLU A 63 -22.76 -0.14 3.06
N ASN A 64 -21.87 0.56 3.76
CA ASN A 64 -20.54 0.90 3.22
C ASN A 64 -19.58 -0.29 3.18
N TYR A 65 -19.92 -1.39 3.84
CA TYR A 65 -19.08 -2.59 3.91
C TYR A 65 -19.62 -3.74 3.09
N LYS A 66 -18.77 -4.33 2.28
CA LYS A 66 -19.06 -5.54 1.51
C LYS A 66 -18.34 -6.73 2.14
N PHE A 67 -19.11 -7.73 2.53
CA PHE A 67 -18.59 -9.02 2.99
C PHE A 67 -18.34 -9.94 1.78
N ILE A 68 -17.17 -10.52 1.70
CA ILE A 68 -16.74 -11.41 0.62
C ILE A 68 -16.28 -12.72 1.25
N ASP A 69 -17.03 -13.80 1.00
CA ASP A 69 -16.59 -15.15 1.37
C ASP A 69 -15.45 -15.58 0.44
N MET A 70 -14.35 -16.07 1.02
CA MET A 70 -13.19 -16.50 0.23
C MET A 70 -13.48 -17.75 -0.61
N ALA A 71 -14.50 -18.54 -0.24
CA ALA A 71 -14.93 -19.68 -1.01
C ALA A 71 -15.57 -19.29 -2.36
N ASP A 72 -16.19 -18.11 -2.42
CA ASP A 72 -16.87 -17.61 -3.61
C ASP A 72 -15.94 -16.80 -4.52
N LEU A 73 -14.72 -16.51 -4.05
CA LEU A 73 -13.82 -15.60 -4.75
C LEU A 73 -13.01 -16.33 -5.83
N THR A 74 -13.03 -15.78 -7.03
CA THR A 74 -12.23 -16.29 -8.15
C THR A 74 -10.74 -16.00 -7.97
N ALA A 75 -9.87 -16.75 -8.65
CA ALA A 75 -8.42 -16.48 -8.60
C ALA A 75 -8.03 -15.04 -8.99
N PRO A 76 -8.62 -14.39 -10.00
CA PRO A 76 -8.41 -12.95 -10.26
C PRO A 76 -8.84 -12.06 -9.09
N GLY A 77 -9.97 -12.35 -8.44
CA GLY A 77 -10.41 -11.59 -7.26
C GLY A 77 -9.43 -11.70 -6.09
N VAL A 78 -8.90 -12.89 -5.83
CA VAL A 78 -7.83 -13.08 -4.83
C VAL A 78 -6.58 -12.27 -5.18
N GLN A 79 -6.20 -12.24 -6.46
CA GLN A 79 -5.05 -11.46 -6.91
C GLN A 79 -5.24 -9.95 -6.70
N ILE A 80 -6.44 -9.41 -6.97
CA ILE A 80 -6.76 -8.01 -6.70
C ILE A 80 -6.61 -7.66 -5.22
N LEU A 81 -7.10 -8.53 -4.31
CA LEU A 81 -6.94 -8.32 -2.87
C LEU A 81 -5.47 -8.34 -2.43
N LYS A 82 -4.65 -9.21 -3.03
CA LYS A 82 -3.19 -9.23 -2.82
C LYS A 82 -2.54 -7.96 -3.34
N ASP A 83 -2.91 -7.52 -4.51
CA ASP A 83 -2.39 -6.31 -5.15
C ASP A 83 -2.71 -5.04 -4.34
N LYS A 84 -3.87 -4.99 -3.69
CA LYS A 84 -4.25 -3.91 -2.77
C LYS A 84 -3.59 -4.03 -1.38
N ASN A 85 -2.72 -5.02 -1.14
CA ASN A 85 -2.09 -5.32 0.15
C ASN A 85 -3.09 -5.61 1.29
N ILE A 86 -4.29 -6.01 0.95
CA ILE A 86 -5.33 -6.44 1.90
C ILE A 86 -5.04 -7.88 2.31
N LEU A 87 -4.89 -8.78 1.34
CA LEU A 87 -4.56 -10.17 1.54
C LEU A 87 -3.04 -10.40 1.40
N LYS A 88 -2.52 -11.34 2.17
CA LYS A 88 -1.18 -11.92 2.02
C LYS A 88 -1.29 -13.39 1.61
N ASP A 89 -0.20 -14.14 1.78
CA ASP A 89 -0.19 -15.57 1.44
C ASP A 89 -0.92 -16.47 2.46
N GLN A 90 -1.26 -15.91 3.63
CA GLN A 90 -2.04 -16.65 4.64
C GLN A 90 -3.50 -16.76 4.21
N LYS A 91 -4.11 -17.92 4.48
CA LYS A 91 -5.53 -18.17 4.21
C LYS A 91 -6.38 -17.41 5.24
N CYS A 92 -7.51 -16.89 4.80
CA CYS A 92 -8.57 -16.36 5.66
C CYS A 92 -9.93 -16.90 5.18
N SER A 93 -10.95 -16.81 6.00
CA SER A 93 -12.29 -17.32 5.66
C SER A 93 -13.09 -16.29 4.86
N ALA A 94 -12.97 -15.02 5.23
CA ALA A 94 -13.66 -13.94 4.54
C ALA A 94 -12.85 -12.64 4.59
N VAL A 95 -13.21 -11.72 3.71
CA VAL A 95 -12.71 -10.35 3.67
C VAL A 95 -13.89 -9.40 3.68
N VAL A 96 -13.84 -8.38 4.53
CA VAL A 96 -14.78 -7.26 4.53
C VAL A 96 -14.07 -6.02 4.04
N LEU A 97 -14.67 -5.32 3.10
CA LEU A 97 -14.10 -4.11 2.50
C LEU A 97 -15.07 -2.95 2.63
N ASN A 98 -14.56 -1.78 3.00
CA ASN A 98 -15.24 -0.54 2.71
C ASN A 98 -15.14 -0.29 1.20
N TYR A 99 -16.26 -0.34 0.48
CA TYR A 99 -16.25 -0.22 -0.97
C TYR A 99 -16.36 1.24 -1.45
N VAL A 100 -16.59 2.20 -0.54
CA VAL A 100 -16.72 3.62 -0.90
C VAL A 100 -15.35 4.24 -1.22
N ASP A 101 -14.38 4.06 -0.31
CA ASP A 101 -13.04 4.64 -0.46
C ASP A 101 -11.91 3.60 -0.35
N GLU A 102 -12.27 2.33 -0.16
CA GLU A 102 -11.35 1.20 0.03
C GLU A 102 -10.31 1.41 1.17
N SER A 103 -10.52 2.41 2.01
CA SER A 103 -9.55 2.76 3.06
C SER A 103 -9.55 1.80 4.24
N THR A 104 -10.55 0.94 4.34
CA THR A 104 -10.70 0.03 5.48
C THR A 104 -11.01 -1.39 5.01
N SER A 105 -10.34 -2.35 5.63
CA SER A 105 -10.58 -3.78 5.41
C SER A 105 -10.52 -4.57 6.70
N CYS A 106 -11.25 -5.69 6.74
CA CYS A 106 -11.21 -6.67 7.82
C CYS A 106 -10.96 -8.05 7.22
N LEU A 107 -9.93 -8.75 7.68
CA LEU A 107 -9.73 -10.17 7.41
C LEU A 107 -10.32 -10.99 8.55
N VAL A 108 -11.06 -12.05 8.19
CA VAL A 108 -11.71 -12.96 9.15
C VAL A 108 -11.00 -14.31 9.11
N ASN A 109 -10.60 -14.81 10.27
CA ASN A 109 -9.91 -16.09 10.45
C ASN A 109 -8.63 -16.22 9.59
N GLU A 110 -7.74 -15.23 9.68
CA GLU A 110 -6.37 -15.33 9.15
C GLU A 110 -5.47 -15.97 10.24
N ALA A 111 -4.45 -15.26 10.72
CA ALA A 111 -3.67 -15.67 11.89
C ALA A 111 -4.43 -15.44 13.20
N ASP A 112 -5.31 -14.46 13.24
CA ASP A 112 -6.22 -14.09 14.31
C ASP A 112 -7.64 -14.01 13.74
N HIS A 113 -8.68 -14.00 14.62
CA HIS A 113 -10.07 -14.03 14.18
C HIS A 113 -10.46 -12.80 13.37
N ILE A 114 -10.05 -11.63 13.82
CA ILE A 114 -10.36 -10.32 13.23
C ILE A 114 -9.07 -9.52 13.07
N LYS A 115 -8.79 -9.07 11.88
CA LYS A 115 -7.65 -8.22 11.58
C LYS A 115 -8.11 -7.02 10.76
N LEU A 116 -8.31 -5.92 11.44
CA LEU A 116 -8.67 -4.65 10.84
C LEU A 116 -7.44 -3.99 10.20
N SER A 117 -7.62 -3.32 9.09
CA SER A 117 -6.61 -2.49 8.46
C SER A 117 -7.24 -1.21 7.94
N THR A 118 -6.66 -0.07 8.28
CA THR A 118 -7.06 1.22 7.75
C THR A 118 -5.88 1.88 7.05
N PHE A 119 -6.15 2.55 5.95
CA PHE A 119 -5.17 3.24 5.12
C PHE A 119 -5.54 4.72 4.97
N VAL A 120 -4.53 5.56 4.94
CA VAL A 120 -4.64 6.98 4.62
C VAL A 120 -3.49 7.36 3.71
N SER A 121 -3.75 8.20 2.70
CA SER A 121 -2.71 8.75 1.83
C SER A 121 -1.81 9.70 2.62
N GLY A 122 -0.51 9.65 2.36
CA GLY A 122 0.47 10.49 3.04
C GLY A 122 0.72 10.14 4.51
N LEU A 123 1.26 11.10 5.25
CA LEU A 123 1.53 11.00 6.68
C LEU A 123 0.38 11.58 7.49
N ASP A 124 -0.52 10.72 7.97
CA ASP A 124 -1.62 11.12 8.86
C ASP A 124 -1.95 9.97 9.82
N CYS A 125 -1.12 9.86 10.86
CA CYS A 125 -1.25 8.80 11.86
C CYS A 125 -2.53 8.94 12.70
N GLU A 126 -2.94 10.16 13.02
CA GLU A 126 -4.14 10.43 13.81
C GLU A 126 -5.41 10.03 13.06
N LYS A 127 -5.52 10.40 11.79
CA LYS A 127 -6.65 10.01 10.95
C LYS A 127 -6.73 8.49 10.76
N ALA A 128 -5.59 7.83 10.52
CA ALA A 128 -5.53 6.38 10.37
C ALA A 128 -5.94 5.66 11.66
N MET A 129 -5.47 6.12 12.83
CA MET A 129 -5.88 5.63 14.15
C MET A 129 -7.36 5.86 14.39
N SER A 130 -7.85 7.08 14.19
CA SER A 130 -9.27 7.41 14.41
C SER A 130 -10.19 6.51 13.58
N LYS A 131 -9.86 6.26 12.30
CA LYS A 131 -10.62 5.33 11.46
C LYS A 131 -10.59 3.89 12.02
N ALA A 132 -9.42 3.41 12.46
CA ALA A 132 -9.27 2.07 13.00
C ALA A 132 -10.07 1.86 14.29
N TYR A 133 -9.98 2.80 15.23
CA TYR A 133 -10.69 2.69 16.51
C TYR A 133 -12.19 2.87 16.38
N LYS A 134 -12.67 3.73 15.50
CA LYS A 134 -14.11 3.82 15.21
C LYS A 134 -14.69 2.50 14.73
N LEU A 135 -13.96 1.78 13.88
CA LEU A 135 -14.37 0.46 13.43
C LEU A 135 -14.25 -0.59 14.55
N ASP A 136 -13.20 -0.53 15.36
CA ASP A 136 -13.01 -1.42 16.50
C ASP A 136 -14.15 -1.25 17.53
N GLU A 137 -14.50 -0.02 17.88
CA GLU A 137 -15.63 0.32 18.76
C GLU A 137 -16.97 -0.17 18.20
N PHE A 138 -17.19 0.01 16.88
CA PHE A 138 -18.38 -0.52 16.21
C PHE A 138 -18.49 -2.04 16.33
N LEU A 139 -17.39 -2.75 16.15
CA LEU A 139 -17.38 -4.21 16.29
C LEU A 139 -17.53 -4.67 17.75
N GLN A 140 -16.96 -3.95 18.72
CA GLN A 140 -17.08 -4.28 20.14
C GLN A 140 -18.53 -4.22 20.66
N GLN A 141 -19.43 -3.50 20.00
CA GLN A 141 -20.85 -3.50 20.34
C GLN A 141 -21.53 -4.85 20.05
N LYS A 142 -20.95 -5.67 19.18
CA LYS A 142 -21.52 -6.94 18.72
C LYS A 142 -20.63 -8.15 19.00
N LEU A 143 -19.32 -7.94 19.16
CA LEU A 143 -18.31 -8.97 19.31
C LEU A 143 -17.56 -8.78 20.63
N GLN A 144 -17.45 -9.82 21.45
CA GLN A 144 -16.64 -9.79 22.65
C GLN A 144 -15.20 -10.19 22.33
N PHE A 145 -14.25 -9.26 22.47
CA PHE A 145 -12.85 -9.53 22.21
C PHE A 145 -12.13 -10.11 23.44
N ALA A 146 -11.21 -11.05 23.18
CA ALA A 146 -10.36 -11.67 24.18
C ALA A 146 -9.31 -10.64 24.68
N ALA A 147 -9.42 -10.27 25.94
CA ALA A 147 -8.49 -9.38 26.61
C ALA A 147 -8.20 -9.85 28.04
N SER A 148 -7.00 -9.53 28.52
CA SER A 148 -6.56 -9.78 29.89
C SER A 148 -6.14 -8.46 30.53
N ILE A 149 -6.35 -8.35 31.83
CA ILE A 149 -5.90 -7.18 32.62
C ILE A 149 -4.38 -7.05 32.54
N ASP A 150 -3.64 -8.16 32.53
CA ASP A 150 -2.19 -8.17 32.55
C ASP A 150 -1.55 -7.98 31.16
N PHE A 151 -2.23 -8.46 30.10
CA PHE A 151 -1.66 -8.58 28.76
C PHE A 151 -2.40 -7.78 27.69
N GLY A 152 -3.47 -7.08 28.01
CA GLY A 152 -4.30 -6.38 27.02
C GLY A 152 -5.01 -7.36 26.08
N TYR A 153 -5.18 -6.98 24.81
CA TYR A 153 -5.75 -7.87 23.80
C TYR A 153 -4.85 -9.07 23.53
N LEU A 154 -5.47 -10.27 23.55
CA LEU A 154 -4.78 -11.53 23.33
C LEU A 154 -4.75 -11.86 21.86
N THR A 155 -3.55 -12.10 21.34
CA THR A 155 -3.30 -12.40 19.92
C THR A 155 -2.54 -13.71 19.74
N SER A 156 -2.61 -14.30 18.56
CA SER A 156 -1.91 -15.56 18.22
C SER A 156 -0.38 -15.45 18.33
N HIS A 157 0.15 -14.25 18.21
CA HIS A 157 1.58 -13.99 18.41
C HIS A 157 1.82 -13.11 19.62
N ILE A 158 2.58 -13.58 20.59
CA ILE A 158 2.87 -12.87 21.86
C ILE A 158 3.36 -11.43 21.64
N LYS A 159 4.19 -11.19 20.62
CA LYS A 159 4.70 -9.85 20.26
C LYS A 159 3.60 -8.86 19.82
N ASP A 160 2.42 -9.36 19.50
CA ASP A 160 1.27 -8.57 19.04
C ASP A 160 0.22 -8.38 20.14
N CYS A 161 0.40 -9.03 21.33
CA CYS A 161 -0.42 -8.80 22.53
C CYS A 161 -0.23 -7.35 23.05
N GLY A 162 -1.16 -6.89 23.86
CA GLY A 162 -1.20 -5.53 24.40
C GLY A 162 -2.25 -4.69 23.68
N SER A 163 -1.87 -3.65 23.01
CA SER A 163 -2.78 -2.85 22.18
C SER A 163 -3.35 -3.64 21.00
N GLY A 164 -2.68 -4.71 20.57
CA GLY A 164 -2.98 -5.40 19.31
C GLY A 164 -2.86 -4.50 18.08
N MET A 165 -2.22 -3.33 18.23
CA MET A 165 -2.08 -2.34 17.18
C MET A 165 -0.72 -2.43 16.51
N LYS A 166 -0.68 -2.25 15.20
CA LYS A 166 0.53 -2.00 14.42
C LYS A 166 0.31 -0.83 13.48
N ILE A 167 1.19 0.15 13.59
CA ILE A 167 1.22 1.29 12.67
C ILE A 167 2.41 1.16 11.72
N SER A 168 2.24 1.57 10.48
CA SER A 168 3.27 1.51 9.44
C SER A 168 3.15 2.66 8.45
N LEU A 169 4.28 3.04 7.88
CA LEU A 169 4.39 4.00 6.79
C LEU A 169 4.97 3.32 5.56
N ARG A 170 4.44 3.64 4.39
CA ARG A 170 5.10 3.37 3.11
C ARG A 170 5.79 4.64 2.66
N ILE A 171 7.09 4.56 2.40
CA ILE A 171 7.94 5.69 2.06
C ILE A 171 8.58 5.52 0.69
N PHE A 172 8.81 6.64 0.02
CA PHE A 172 9.53 6.77 -1.24
C PHE A 172 10.75 7.67 -1.04
N ILE A 173 11.95 7.12 -1.13
CA ILE A 173 13.21 7.76 -0.72
C ILE A 173 14.32 7.60 -1.77
N PRO A 174 14.10 8.02 -3.03
CA PRO A 174 15.04 7.82 -4.12
C PRO A 174 16.37 8.54 -3.91
N SER A 175 16.37 9.76 -3.37
CA SER A 175 17.59 10.54 -3.22
C SER A 175 18.50 9.95 -2.13
N ILE A 176 17.93 9.45 -1.04
CA ILE A 176 18.65 8.72 0.00
C ILE A 176 19.31 7.46 -0.56
N VAL A 177 18.56 6.69 -1.38
CA VAL A 177 19.08 5.45 -1.99
C VAL A 177 20.19 5.75 -2.99
N LEU A 178 19.96 6.68 -3.92
CA LEU A 178 20.92 7.01 -4.98
C LEU A 178 22.21 7.68 -4.45
N SER A 179 22.12 8.39 -3.34
CA SER A 179 23.29 8.99 -2.68
C SER A 179 24.05 8.04 -1.76
N GLY A 180 23.59 6.77 -1.61
CA GLY A 180 24.23 5.76 -0.76
C GLY A 180 23.99 5.93 0.75
N ASN A 181 23.01 6.75 1.16
CA ASN A 181 22.72 7.06 2.57
C ASN A 181 21.68 6.12 3.22
N LEU A 182 21.28 5.04 2.54
CA LEU A 182 20.23 4.13 3.03
C LEU A 182 20.59 3.46 4.36
N GLU A 183 21.85 3.03 4.56
CA GLU A 183 22.29 2.36 5.79
C GLU A 183 22.12 3.23 7.03
N ALA A 184 22.36 4.54 6.92
CA ALA A 184 22.15 5.47 8.01
C ALA A 184 20.67 5.54 8.42
N ILE A 185 19.76 5.54 7.44
CA ILE A 185 18.32 5.50 7.72
C ILE A 185 17.90 4.17 8.35
N VAL A 186 18.43 3.04 7.85
CA VAL A 186 18.16 1.71 8.44
C VAL A 186 18.57 1.68 9.90
N SER A 187 19.77 2.20 10.25
CA SER A 187 20.27 2.27 11.63
C SER A 187 19.34 3.10 12.53
N ILE A 188 18.95 4.29 12.09
CA ILE A 188 18.02 5.16 12.83
C ILE A 188 16.67 4.48 13.09
N VAL A 189 16.12 3.82 12.07
CA VAL A 189 14.84 3.11 12.17
C VAL A 189 14.94 1.97 13.20
N GLN A 190 16.04 1.20 13.17
CA GLN A 190 16.28 0.09 14.09
C GLN A 190 16.50 0.55 15.54
N GLU A 191 17.22 1.65 15.76
CA GLU A 191 17.41 2.27 17.09
C GLU A 191 16.07 2.66 17.73
N LYS A 192 15.06 3.04 16.92
CA LYS A 192 13.70 3.35 17.36
C LYS A 192 12.81 2.10 17.47
N LYS A 193 13.38 0.88 17.44
CA LYS A 193 12.66 -0.40 17.49
C LYS A 193 11.62 -0.56 16.37
N LEU A 194 11.86 0.09 15.23
CA LEU A 194 11.06 -0.09 14.03
C LEU A 194 11.78 -1.04 13.06
N THR A 195 11.02 -1.61 12.15
CA THR A 195 11.54 -2.39 11.03
C THR A 195 11.41 -1.58 9.74
N ILE A 196 12.38 -1.70 8.84
CA ILE A 196 12.32 -1.17 7.49
C ILE A 196 12.53 -2.31 6.51
N LYS A 197 11.67 -2.41 5.49
CA LYS A 197 11.72 -3.48 4.49
C LYS A 197 11.45 -2.92 3.10
N PRO A 198 12.21 -3.32 2.07
CA PRO A 198 11.89 -2.94 0.70
C PRO A 198 10.53 -3.54 0.29
N VAL A 199 9.75 -2.77 -0.44
CA VAL A 199 8.47 -3.23 -1.02
C VAL A 199 8.72 -4.15 -2.21
N PHE A 200 9.74 -3.83 -3.02
CA PHE A 200 10.19 -4.61 -4.15
C PHE A 200 11.58 -5.19 -3.85
N LYS A 201 11.82 -6.41 -4.32
CA LYS A 201 13.12 -7.07 -4.22
C LYS A 201 13.64 -7.24 -5.64
N THR A 202 14.41 -6.30 -6.13
CA THR A 202 15.12 -6.42 -7.41
C THR A 202 16.62 -6.38 -7.15
N GLU A 203 17.41 -7.12 -7.94
CA GLU A 203 18.87 -7.15 -7.83
C GLU A 203 19.54 -5.96 -8.52
N ALA A 204 18.79 -5.20 -9.32
CA ALA A 204 19.33 -4.06 -10.06
C ALA A 204 19.51 -2.84 -9.14
N ILE A 205 20.74 -2.47 -8.87
CA ILE A 205 21.13 -1.36 -7.96
C ILE A 205 20.60 0.01 -8.44
N ALA A 206 20.40 0.18 -9.74
CA ALA A 206 19.94 1.45 -10.36
C ALA A 206 18.44 1.46 -10.67
N ASP A 207 17.64 0.62 -10.04
CA ASP A 207 16.21 0.51 -10.30
C ASP A 207 15.43 1.34 -9.27
N PHE A 208 14.66 2.33 -9.75
CA PHE A 208 13.78 3.15 -8.90
C PHE A 208 12.70 2.36 -8.17
N SER A 209 12.41 1.13 -8.57
CA SER A 209 11.51 0.25 -7.81
C SER A 209 12.05 -0.06 -6.41
N ASN A 210 13.39 -0.04 -6.24
CA ASN A 210 14.07 -0.25 -4.95
C ASN A 210 14.03 0.97 -4.00
N CYS A 211 13.37 2.06 -4.38
CA CYS A 211 13.29 3.27 -3.57
C CYS A 211 12.05 3.33 -2.67
N ILE A 212 11.21 2.28 -2.68
CA ILE A 212 9.99 2.21 -1.87
C ILE A 212 10.17 1.21 -0.72
N PHE A 213 9.93 1.66 0.51
CA PHE A 213 10.08 0.86 1.72
C PHE A 213 8.85 0.93 2.61
N ASP A 214 8.59 -0.14 3.36
CA ASP A 214 7.62 -0.15 4.46
C ASP A 214 8.37 -0.06 5.79
N ILE A 215 8.02 0.92 6.63
CA ILE A 215 8.46 1.07 8.02
C ILE A 215 7.31 0.69 8.93
N ALA A 216 7.56 -0.13 9.94
CA ALA A 216 6.54 -0.60 10.85
C ALA A 216 7.06 -0.79 12.27
N ALA A 217 6.19 -0.66 13.27
CA ALA A 217 6.48 -1.07 14.63
C ALA A 217 6.84 -2.57 14.68
N SER A 218 7.89 -2.91 15.43
CA SER A 218 8.34 -4.29 15.58
C SER A 218 7.37 -5.11 16.44
N ASN A 219 6.89 -4.52 17.54
CA ASN A 219 5.99 -5.14 18.51
C ASN A 219 4.82 -4.21 18.83
N SER A 220 3.68 -4.79 19.20
CA SER A 220 2.51 -4.06 19.71
C SER A 220 2.58 -3.77 21.21
N SER A 221 3.54 -4.38 21.92
CA SER A 221 3.75 -4.24 23.36
C SER A 221 4.74 -3.15 23.75
N ASP A 222 5.40 -2.50 22.77
CA ASP A 222 6.38 -1.43 23.04
C ASP A 222 5.66 -0.09 23.26
N GLY A 223 5.26 0.20 24.49
CA GLY A 223 4.52 1.40 24.86
C GLY A 223 3.00 1.29 24.58
N ASN A 224 2.30 2.39 24.86
CA ASN A 224 0.90 2.50 24.47
C ASN A 224 0.75 2.90 23.01
N GLU A 225 -0.49 2.96 22.52
CA GLU A 225 -0.79 3.28 21.11
C GLU A 225 -0.30 4.68 20.71
N PHE A 226 -0.39 5.64 21.62
CA PHE A 226 0.07 7.02 21.37
C PHE A 226 1.60 7.09 21.31
N ASP A 227 2.30 6.31 22.14
CA ASP A 227 3.77 6.21 22.08
C ASP A 227 4.21 5.63 20.73
N GLN A 228 3.57 4.56 20.28
CA GLN A 228 3.84 3.95 18.98
C GLN A 228 3.58 4.93 17.83
N MET A 229 2.47 5.68 17.89
CA MET A 229 2.13 6.70 16.92
C MET A 229 3.20 7.81 16.91
N ALA A 230 3.57 8.33 18.07
CA ALA A 230 4.57 9.40 18.19
C ALA A 230 5.93 8.99 17.62
N VAL A 231 6.37 7.75 17.89
CA VAL A 231 7.64 7.21 17.37
C VAL A 231 7.60 7.12 15.84
N ILE A 232 6.57 6.50 15.26
CA ILE A 232 6.49 6.32 13.80
C ILE A 232 6.36 7.66 13.08
N GLN A 233 5.59 8.59 13.63
CA GLN A 233 5.43 9.93 13.09
C GLN A 233 6.74 10.73 13.14
N SER A 234 7.49 10.65 14.25
CA SER A 234 8.78 11.33 14.40
C SER A 234 9.82 10.81 13.40
N VAL A 235 9.87 9.48 13.20
CA VAL A 235 10.76 8.83 12.21
C VAL A 235 10.33 9.20 10.79
N GLY A 236 9.03 9.17 10.49
CA GLY A 236 8.50 9.62 9.20
C GLY A 236 8.90 11.06 8.87
N MET A 237 8.76 11.97 9.83
CA MET A 237 9.18 13.38 9.67
C MET A 237 10.68 13.57 9.53
N LEU A 238 11.49 12.76 10.21
CA LEU A 238 12.94 12.77 10.04
C LEU A 238 13.33 12.33 8.63
N ILE A 239 12.78 11.22 8.15
CA ILE A 239 13.05 10.70 6.80
C ILE A 239 12.58 11.69 5.74
N LEU A 240 11.41 12.28 5.89
CA LEU A 240 10.90 13.32 5.01
C LEU A 240 11.89 14.48 4.85
N LYS A 241 12.35 15.04 5.97
CA LYS A 241 13.32 16.15 5.96
C LYS A 241 14.65 15.73 5.34
N THR A 242 15.11 14.53 5.64
CA THR A 242 16.38 13.99 5.13
C THR A 242 16.30 13.76 3.61
N GLU A 243 15.22 13.12 3.12
CA GLU A 243 15.02 12.90 1.68
C GLU A 243 14.97 14.21 0.91
N ARG A 244 14.20 15.20 1.39
CA ARG A 244 14.09 16.51 0.73
C ARG A 244 15.43 17.25 0.69
N LYS A 245 16.18 17.25 1.81
CA LYS A 245 17.50 17.87 1.88
C LYS A 245 18.47 17.19 0.89
N ILE A 246 18.60 15.86 0.94
CA ILE A 246 19.50 15.11 0.06
C ILE A 246 19.07 15.29 -1.40
N ARG A 247 17.75 15.37 -1.70
CA ARG A 247 17.22 15.60 -3.04
C ARG A 247 17.75 16.90 -3.65
N GLU A 248 17.71 18.00 -2.90
CA GLU A 248 18.23 19.30 -3.32
C GLU A 248 19.76 19.23 -3.50
N GLU A 249 20.50 18.75 -2.51
CA GLU A 249 21.96 18.62 -2.57
C GLU A 249 22.43 17.71 -3.72
N PHE A 250 21.71 16.59 -3.96
CA PHE A 250 22.06 15.64 -5.03
C PHE A 250 21.80 16.23 -6.41
N ALA A 251 20.70 16.96 -6.56
CA ALA A 251 20.37 17.63 -7.83
C ALA A 251 21.39 18.74 -8.16
N ASP A 252 21.78 19.56 -7.18
CA ASP A 252 22.75 20.62 -7.36
C ASP A 252 24.15 20.10 -7.70
N ASN A 253 24.57 19.03 -7.04
CA ASN A 253 25.89 18.44 -7.24
C ASN A 253 26.01 17.53 -8.48
N ASN A 254 24.89 16.96 -8.97
CA ASN A 254 24.86 15.95 -10.01
C ASN A 254 23.79 16.21 -11.10
N PRO A 255 23.63 17.43 -11.64
CA PRO A 255 22.50 17.78 -12.51
C PRO A 255 22.42 16.92 -13.76
N THR A 256 23.56 16.60 -14.38
CA THR A 256 23.60 15.73 -15.57
C THR A 256 23.17 14.30 -15.28
N VAL A 257 23.58 13.75 -14.13
CA VAL A 257 23.23 12.38 -13.70
C VAL A 257 21.72 12.31 -13.42
N VAL A 258 21.19 13.27 -12.67
CA VAL A 258 19.76 13.40 -12.36
C VAL A 258 18.93 13.46 -13.65
N LEU A 259 19.30 14.37 -14.54
CA LEU A 259 18.59 14.55 -15.82
C LEU A 259 18.65 13.30 -16.70
N ASN A 260 19.80 12.62 -16.74
CA ASN A 260 19.97 11.38 -17.49
C ASN A 260 19.07 10.26 -16.94
N PHE A 261 19.03 10.05 -15.61
CA PHE A 261 18.14 9.07 -14.98
C PHE A 261 16.68 9.33 -15.32
N PHE A 262 16.24 10.57 -15.16
CA PHE A 262 14.88 10.96 -15.48
C PHE A 262 14.56 10.70 -16.97
N LYS A 263 15.37 11.23 -17.89
CA LYS A 263 15.13 11.13 -19.33
C LYS A 263 15.11 9.69 -19.83
N GLN A 264 15.99 8.83 -19.32
CA GLN A 264 16.00 7.41 -19.70
C GLN A 264 14.69 6.70 -19.33
N ASN A 265 14.18 6.91 -18.12
CA ASN A 265 12.93 6.29 -17.68
C ASN A 265 11.71 6.92 -18.38
N TYR A 266 11.71 8.24 -18.58
CA TYR A 266 10.66 8.93 -19.32
C TYR A 266 10.61 8.49 -20.78
N ALA A 267 11.75 8.30 -21.45
CA ALA A 267 11.80 7.76 -22.79
C ALA A 267 11.28 6.30 -22.86
N LYS A 268 11.59 5.46 -21.86
CA LYS A 268 10.99 4.12 -21.77
C LYS A 268 9.46 4.20 -21.66
N ALA A 269 8.91 5.12 -20.89
CA ALA A 269 7.46 5.32 -20.80
C ALA A 269 6.84 5.61 -22.16
N LEU A 270 7.44 6.50 -22.93
CA LEU A 270 6.89 6.96 -24.22
C LEU A 270 7.02 5.94 -25.35
N TYR A 271 8.12 5.16 -25.38
CA TYR A 271 8.48 4.34 -26.55
C TYR A 271 8.43 2.83 -26.31
N SER A 272 8.24 2.36 -25.07
CA SER A 272 8.05 0.93 -24.83
C SER A 272 6.68 0.47 -25.36
N LEU A 273 6.63 -0.77 -25.82
CA LEU A 273 5.38 -1.43 -26.22
C LEU A 273 4.90 -2.40 -25.15
N LEU A 274 5.81 -3.04 -24.43
CA LEU A 274 5.53 -4.03 -23.40
C LEU A 274 6.34 -3.69 -22.15
N LEU A 275 5.68 -3.56 -21.01
CA LEU A 275 6.33 -3.28 -19.72
C LEU A 275 5.95 -4.34 -18.68
N SER A 276 6.93 -4.87 -17.97
CA SER A 276 6.71 -5.63 -16.76
C SER A 276 6.20 -4.72 -15.62
N TYR A 277 5.72 -5.31 -14.51
CA TYR A 277 5.25 -4.53 -13.38
C TYR A 277 6.40 -3.73 -12.75
N GLU A 278 7.57 -4.36 -12.58
CA GLU A 278 8.77 -3.76 -12.03
C GLU A 278 9.26 -2.56 -12.88
N GLU A 279 9.30 -2.73 -14.21
CA GLU A 279 9.63 -1.64 -15.13
C GLU A 279 8.63 -0.47 -15.03
N GLY A 280 7.34 -0.78 -14.95
CA GLY A 280 6.29 0.22 -14.74
C GLY A 280 6.47 0.98 -13.43
N VAL A 281 6.75 0.29 -12.33
CA VAL A 281 7.03 0.92 -11.02
C VAL A 281 8.28 1.79 -11.09
N SER A 282 9.36 1.31 -11.72
CA SER A 282 10.59 2.09 -11.90
C SER A 282 10.35 3.38 -12.68
N ILE A 283 9.59 3.30 -13.78
CA ILE A 283 9.22 4.46 -14.60
C ILE A 283 8.40 5.48 -13.78
N VAL A 284 7.33 5.04 -13.11
CA VAL A 284 6.48 5.92 -12.30
C VAL A 284 7.28 6.56 -11.16
N SER A 285 8.16 5.81 -10.52
CA SER A 285 9.04 6.32 -9.47
C SER A 285 10.02 7.38 -10.01
N ALA A 286 10.61 7.15 -11.17
CA ALA A 286 11.51 8.13 -11.80
C ALA A 286 10.78 9.42 -12.20
N VAL A 287 9.56 9.29 -12.75
CA VAL A 287 8.71 10.44 -13.09
C VAL A 287 8.27 11.20 -11.85
N LYS A 288 7.89 10.50 -10.77
CA LYS A 288 7.58 11.11 -9.48
C LYS A 288 8.77 11.89 -8.92
N TRP A 289 9.97 11.31 -8.96
CA TRP A 289 11.19 12.01 -8.58
C TRP A 289 11.48 13.23 -9.46
N GLY A 290 11.27 13.12 -10.77
CA GLY A 290 11.38 14.23 -11.72
C GLY A 290 10.39 15.38 -11.43
N LEU A 291 9.17 15.06 -11.01
CA LEU A 291 8.18 16.06 -10.56
C LEU A 291 8.70 16.81 -9.32
N GLN A 292 9.26 16.09 -8.34
CA GLN A 292 9.82 16.68 -7.11
C GLN A 292 11.05 17.55 -7.38
N LEU A 293 11.78 17.26 -8.45
CA LEU A 293 12.93 18.03 -8.94
C LEU A 293 12.54 19.17 -9.89
N ARG A 294 11.23 19.37 -10.14
CA ARG A 294 10.70 20.38 -11.05
C ARG A 294 11.21 20.25 -12.51
N LEU A 295 11.51 19.03 -12.92
CA LEU A 295 11.88 18.72 -14.30
C LEU A 295 10.65 18.62 -15.21
N ILE A 296 9.49 18.39 -14.62
CA ILE A 296 8.19 18.24 -15.29
C ILE A 296 7.08 18.91 -14.49
N THR A 297 5.98 19.19 -15.18
CA THR A 297 4.69 19.63 -14.64
C THR A 297 3.55 18.90 -15.36
N GLY A 298 2.30 19.12 -14.96
CA GLY A 298 1.12 18.53 -15.59
C GLY A 298 0.69 17.19 -15.04
N VAL A 299 1.26 16.77 -13.91
CA VAL A 299 0.87 15.58 -13.14
C VAL A 299 1.03 15.86 -11.64
N THR A 300 0.26 15.19 -10.79
CA THR A 300 0.30 15.33 -9.33
C THR A 300 0.89 14.10 -8.65
N ASP A 301 1.35 14.25 -7.41
CA ASP A 301 1.83 13.12 -6.60
C ASP A 301 0.74 12.06 -6.38
N SER A 302 -0.50 12.46 -6.15
CA SER A 302 -1.62 11.53 -5.96
C SER A 302 -1.94 10.71 -7.20
N GLU A 303 -1.89 11.32 -8.40
CA GLU A 303 -2.05 10.60 -9.66
C GLU A 303 -0.93 9.56 -9.87
N LEU A 304 0.31 9.94 -9.59
CA LEU A 304 1.45 9.02 -9.67
C LEU A 304 1.37 7.91 -8.60
N ASN A 305 0.91 8.23 -7.39
CA ASN A 305 0.69 7.23 -6.34
C ASN A 305 -0.40 6.23 -6.73
N ALA A 306 -1.48 6.69 -7.37
CA ALA A 306 -2.53 5.81 -7.87
C ALA A 306 -2.03 4.83 -8.94
N LEU A 307 -1.06 5.23 -9.76
CA LEU A 307 -0.47 4.35 -10.78
C LEU A 307 0.19 3.10 -10.17
N PHE A 308 0.82 3.18 -8.99
CA PHE A 308 1.39 1.99 -8.33
C PHE A 308 0.36 0.87 -8.08
N PHE A 309 -0.92 1.21 -7.97
CA PHE A 309 -2.01 0.24 -7.84
C PHE A 309 -2.61 -0.12 -9.20
N ARG A 310 -2.79 0.85 -10.10
CA ARG A 310 -3.38 0.63 -11.44
C ARG A 310 -2.51 -0.23 -12.35
N LEU A 311 -1.20 -0.27 -12.14
CA LEU A 311 -0.25 -1.04 -12.95
C LEU A 311 -0.15 -2.51 -12.54
N LYS A 312 -0.81 -2.96 -11.45
CA LYS A 312 -0.71 -4.32 -10.96
C LYS A 312 -1.46 -5.32 -11.82
N ASP A 313 -0.94 -6.54 -11.89
CA ASP A 313 -1.43 -7.60 -12.77
C ASP A 313 -2.91 -7.93 -12.54
N GLY A 314 -3.35 -7.99 -11.28
CA GLY A 314 -4.75 -8.30 -10.95
C GLY A 314 -5.71 -7.25 -11.49
N HIS A 315 -5.38 -5.96 -11.34
CA HIS A 315 -6.18 -4.88 -11.89
C HIS A 315 -6.22 -4.90 -13.43
N LEU A 316 -5.06 -5.04 -14.07
CA LEU A 316 -4.98 -5.07 -15.54
C LEU A 316 -5.65 -6.31 -16.13
N LYS A 317 -5.55 -7.46 -15.46
CA LYS A 317 -6.27 -8.67 -15.84
C LYS A 317 -7.78 -8.47 -15.74
N TYR A 318 -8.26 -7.89 -14.64
CA TYR A 318 -9.69 -7.53 -14.51
C TYR A 318 -10.15 -6.64 -15.65
N LEU A 319 -9.36 -5.65 -16.05
CA LEU A 319 -9.68 -4.81 -17.20
C LEU A 319 -9.75 -5.62 -18.50
N CYS A 320 -8.77 -6.50 -18.77
CA CYS A 320 -8.78 -7.37 -19.94
C CYS A 320 -10.01 -8.30 -20.00
N ASP A 321 -10.43 -8.83 -18.84
CA ASP A 321 -11.53 -9.80 -18.77
C ASP A 321 -12.92 -9.11 -18.88
N ASN A 322 -13.04 -7.83 -18.51
CA ASN A 322 -14.33 -7.11 -18.45
C ASN A 322 -14.52 -6.03 -19.52
N PHE A 323 -13.46 -5.63 -20.21
CA PHE A 323 -13.50 -4.59 -21.24
C PHE A 323 -12.84 -5.07 -22.53
N SER A 324 -13.31 -4.54 -23.66
CA SER A 324 -12.76 -4.88 -24.97
C SER A 324 -11.58 -3.97 -25.34
N PHE A 325 -10.40 -4.56 -25.54
CA PHE A 325 -9.22 -3.87 -26.02
C PHE A 325 -8.82 -4.43 -27.38
N THR A 326 -8.29 -3.57 -28.24
CA THR A 326 -7.69 -3.99 -29.51
C THR A 326 -6.19 -4.18 -29.28
N PHE A 327 -5.74 -5.41 -29.42
CA PHE A 327 -4.32 -5.78 -29.33
C PHE A 327 -3.76 -6.14 -30.70
N GLU A 328 -2.46 -6.05 -30.85
CA GLU A 328 -1.70 -6.50 -32.00
C GLU A 328 -1.83 -8.03 -32.17
N GLU A 329 -1.83 -8.54 -33.43
CA GLU A 329 -2.15 -9.93 -33.76
C GLU A 329 -1.23 -10.95 -33.06
N ASP A 330 0.04 -10.61 -32.90
CA ASP A 330 1.06 -11.48 -32.30
C ASP A 330 0.94 -11.65 -30.78
N ILE A 331 0.20 -10.74 -30.12
CA ILE A 331 0.00 -10.80 -28.65
C ILE A 331 -1.41 -11.24 -28.24
N LYS A 332 -2.37 -11.29 -29.18
CA LYS A 332 -3.79 -11.65 -28.90
C LYS A 332 -3.96 -12.99 -28.19
N SER A 333 -3.10 -13.95 -28.44
CA SER A 333 -3.15 -15.29 -27.85
C SER A 333 -2.50 -15.40 -26.47
N SER A 334 -1.81 -14.34 -26.00
CA SER A 334 -1.05 -14.37 -24.75
C SER A 334 -1.54 -13.33 -23.76
N GLN A 335 -2.31 -13.75 -22.75
CA GLN A 335 -2.80 -12.88 -21.69
C GLN A 335 -1.65 -12.11 -20.98
N ASN A 336 -0.48 -12.74 -20.79
CA ASN A 336 0.68 -12.09 -20.19
C ASN A 336 1.18 -10.92 -21.04
N LEU A 337 1.25 -11.08 -22.37
CA LEU A 337 1.64 -9.99 -23.25
C LEU A 337 0.59 -8.88 -23.33
N GLN A 338 -0.70 -9.25 -23.28
CA GLN A 338 -1.81 -8.29 -23.19
C GLN A 338 -1.72 -7.42 -21.94
N ILE A 339 -1.45 -8.04 -20.78
CA ILE A 339 -1.26 -7.32 -19.51
C ILE A 339 -0.06 -6.36 -19.61
N LYS A 340 1.08 -6.79 -20.17
CA LYS A 340 2.24 -5.94 -20.37
C LYS A 340 1.94 -4.77 -21.32
N ARG A 341 1.19 -5.02 -22.39
CA ARG A 341 0.76 -4.00 -23.36
C ARG A 341 -0.19 -3.00 -22.72
N LEU A 342 -1.19 -3.48 -21.98
CA LEU A 342 -2.15 -2.62 -21.29
C LEU A 342 -1.48 -1.75 -20.23
N ARG A 343 -0.50 -2.29 -19.50
CA ARG A 343 0.32 -1.52 -18.55
C ARG A 343 1.02 -0.36 -19.24
N THR A 344 1.58 -0.60 -20.41
CA THR A 344 2.24 0.46 -21.19
C THR A 344 1.24 1.53 -21.60
N ILE A 345 0.07 1.15 -22.08
CA ILE A 345 -0.99 2.10 -22.48
C ILE A 345 -1.44 2.95 -21.29
N VAL A 346 -1.64 2.34 -20.11
CA VAL A 346 -2.02 3.07 -18.88
C VAL A 346 -0.97 4.11 -18.49
N ILE A 347 0.32 3.77 -18.58
CA ILE A 347 1.41 4.72 -18.30
C ILE A 347 1.43 5.85 -19.34
N GLN A 348 1.34 5.52 -20.62
CA GLN A 348 1.37 6.50 -21.70
C GLN A 348 0.22 7.49 -21.58
N GLN A 349 -1.00 7.01 -21.34
CA GLN A 349 -2.18 7.86 -21.12
C GLN A 349 -2.02 8.77 -19.89
N ALA A 350 -1.51 8.23 -18.79
CA ALA A 350 -1.29 9.03 -17.57
C ALA A 350 -0.23 10.14 -17.79
N PHE A 351 0.65 9.97 -18.76
CA PHE A 351 1.74 10.90 -19.04
C PHE A 351 1.48 11.84 -20.22
N GLU A 352 0.32 11.74 -20.88
CA GLU A 352 -0.04 12.64 -22.02
C GLU A 352 -0.05 14.12 -21.63
N GLY A 353 -0.41 14.44 -20.37
CA GLY A 353 -0.43 15.82 -19.86
C GLY A 353 0.90 16.36 -19.36
N ILE A 354 1.95 15.52 -19.33
CA ILE A 354 3.25 15.92 -18.78
C ILE A 354 3.97 16.88 -19.74
N VAL A 355 4.34 18.04 -19.20
CA VAL A 355 5.16 19.04 -19.88
C VAL A 355 6.58 19.01 -19.30
N ASN A 356 7.57 18.82 -20.16
CA ASN A 356 8.97 18.93 -19.77
C ASN A 356 9.33 20.41 -19.59
N GLU A 357 9.75 20.79 -18.40
CA GLU A 357 10.35 22.09 -18.20
C GLU A 357 11.78 22.08 -18.77
N LYS A 358 12.14 23.14 -19.48
CA LYS A 358 13.52 23.27 -19.94
C LYS A 358 14.42 23.37 -18.71
N PRO A 359 15.52 22.61 -18.63
CA PRO A 359 16.48 22.85 -17.58
C PRO A 359 16.88 24.33 -17.60
N VAL A 360 16.81 24.96 -16.44
CA VAL A 360 17.35 26.33 -16.26
C VAL A 360 18.81 26.23 -16.67
N SER A 361 19.15 26.91 -17.76
CA SER A 361 20.47 26.96 -18.40
C SER A 361 21.49 27.64 -17.47
#